data_4ae74b9a3554ee5552f27a6570cccf8f
#
_entry.id   4ae74b9a3554ee5552f27a6570cccf8f
#
_cell.length_a   1.000
_cell.length_b   1.000
_cell.length_c   1.000
_cell.angle_alpha   90.00
_cell.angle_beta   90.00
_cell.angle_gamma   90.00
#
_symmetry.space_group_name_H-M   'P 1'
#
loop_
_entity.id
_entity.type
_entity.pdbx_description
1 polymer ?
#
loop_
_entity_poly.entity_id
_entity_poly.type
_entity_poly.pdbx_seq_one_letter_code
_entity_poly.pdbx_strand_id
1 'polypeptide(L)'
;MAIKTFKPTTPSRRHMTVSAFEGIDKKAKPERSLVESQKKHAGRNSYGRITVRHHGGGNKQKYRIIDFKRDKMNVPATVLRLEYDPNRSAFIALVQYEDGEKRYIIAPVGLKAGDKIISSASADIKPGNCLPIANIPVGTVIHNIEMHPGKGAQLVRSAGTAAQLMAKENGDAQIRMPSGEVRIVRTNCMAVIGQVGNIDHENVHIGKAGRKRHMGVRTTVRGSVMNPNDHPHGGGEGKSPVGHPGPMTPWGKPAMGYKTRSKKNPTNKFIVKRRNDK
;
A
#
# COMPACT_ATOMS: atom_id res chain seq x y z
N MET A 1 -3.94 15.88 -9.25
CA MET A 1 -2.57 16.17 -8.74
C MET A 1 -1.63 16.26 -9.93
N ALA A 2 -0.79 17.28 -9.98
CA ALA A 2 0.12 17.44 -11.11
C ALA A 2 1.37 16.57 -10.93
N ILE A 3 1.74 15.87 -11.98
CA ILE A 3 3.04 15.21 -12.11
C ILE A 3 4.02 16.20 -12.72
N LYS A 4 5.14 16.42 -12.06
CA LYS A 4 6.21 17.27 -12.58
C LYS A 4 7.10 16.47 -13.53
N THR A 5 7.23 16.93 -14.76
CA THR A 5 8.18 16.43 -15.77
C THR A 5 9.46 17.26 -15.76
N PHE A 6 10.49 16.78 -16.44
CA PHE A 6 11.78 17.47 -16.54
C PHE A 6 12.16 17.68 -18.01
N LYS A 7 12.96 18.72 -18.27
CA LYS A 7 13.59 18.94 -19.59
C LYS A 7 14.47 17.73 -19.96
N PRO A 8 14.48 17.25 -21.20
CA PRO A 8 15.20 16.05 -21.65
C PRO A 8 16.71 16.29 -21.82
N THR A 9 17.39 16.74 -20.77
CA THR A 9 18.82 17.03 -20.78
C THR A 9 19.73 15.81 -20.75
N THR A 10 19.20 14.66 -20.27
CA THR A 10 19.91 13.38 -20.24
C THR A 10 18.94 12.24 -20.54
N PRO A 11 19.40 11.04 -20.95
CA PRO A 11 18.52 9.89 -21.20
C PRO A 11 17.59 9.56 -20.02
N SER A 12 18.09 9.61 -18.78
CA SER A 12 17.28 9.34 -17.58
C SER A 12 16.27 10.46 -17.28
N ARG A 13 16.63 11.74 -17.52
CA ARG A 13 15.69 12.86 -17.27
C ARG A 13 14.58 12.94 -18.29
N ARG A 14 14.78 12.44 -19.50
CA ARG A 14 13.75 12.40 -20.55
C ARG A 14 12.46 11.71 -20.07
N HIS A 15 12.59 10.63 -19.33
CA HIS A 15 11.47 9.80 -18.88
C HIS A 15 11.16 9.95 -17.39
N MET A 16 11.98 10.71 -16.64
CA MET A 16 11.80 10.84 -15.20
C MET A 16 10.66 11.80 -14.87
N THR A 17 9.80 11.38 -13.96
CA THR A 17 8.75 12.24 -13.39
C THR A 17 8.78 12.18 -11.87
N VAL A 18 8.16 13.15 -11.22
CA VAL A 18 7.99 13.19 -9.77
C VAL A 18 6.63 13.78 -9.42
N SER A 19 6.09 13.41 -8.27
CA SER A 19 4.91 14.08 -7.73
C SER A 19 5.20 15.58 -7.50
N ALA A 20 4.25 16.44 -7.83
CA ALA A 20 4.33 17.87 -7.52
C ALA A 20 4.09 18.16 -6.04
N PHE A 21 3.54 17.21 -5.29
CA PHE A 21 3.17 17.35 -3.87
C PHE A 21 2.21 18.53 -3.63
N GLU A 22 1.21 18.67 -4.48
CA GLU A 22 0.18 19.69 -4.31
C GLU A 22 -0.65 19.43 -3.05
N GLY A 23 -0.97 20.48 -2.32
CA GLY A 23 -1.73 20.41 -1.06
C GLY A 23 -0.97 19.84 0.13
N ILE A 24 0.32 19.49 -0.04
CA ILE A 24 1.16 18.93 1.04
C ILE A 24 2.13 19.97 1.54
N ASP A 25 2.25 20.07 2.85
CA ASP A 25 3.28 20.87 3.48
C ASP A 25 4.66 20.18 3.37
N LYS A 26 5.45 20.61 2.41
CA LYS A 26 6.81 20.08 2.15
C LYS A 26 7.84 20.45 3.22
N LYS A 27 7.57 21.50 3.99
CA LYS A 27 8.45 21.99 5.05
C LYS A 27 8.09 21.46 6.43
N ALA A 28 6.93 20.85 6.57
CA ALA A 28 6.46 20.29 7.83
C ALA A 28 7.42 19.25 8.36
N LYS A 29 7.87 19.46 9.59
CA LYS A 29 8.58 18.43 10.35
C LYS A 29 7.52 17.48 10.94
N PRO A 30 7.79 16.15 10.91
CA PRO A 30 6.85 15.20 11.50
C PRO A 30 6.72 15.42 13.03
N GLU A 31 5.54 15.13 13.57
CA GLU A 31 5.28 15.19 15.01
C GLU A 31 6.20 14.20 15.74
N ARG A 32 7.00 14.70 16.68
CA ARG A 32 8.07 13.89 17.33
C ARG A 32 7.53 12.71 18.13
N SER A 33 6.42 12.89 18.81
CA SER A 33 5.75 11.86 19.62
C SER A 33 5.23 10.68 18.78
N LEU A 34 4.98 10.91 17.49
CA LEU A 34 4.41 9.94 16.56
C LEU A 34 5.46 9.35 15.59
N VAL A 35 6.76 9.48 15.92
CA VAL A 35 7.83 9.02 15.03
C VAL A 35 8.80 8.10 15.75
N GLU A 36 9.02 6.93 15.17
CA GLU A 36 9.96 5.93 15.65
C GLU A 36 11.13 5.70 14.68
N SER A 37 12.26 5.24 15.21
CA SER A 37 13.38 4.80 14.40
C SER A 37 13.14 3.38 13.89
N GLN A 38 13.24 3.18 12.58
CA GLN A 38 13.07 1.86 11.97
C GLN A 38 14.42 1.22 11.67
N LYS A 39 14.71 0.07 12.29
CA LYS A 39 15.86 -0.75 11.94
C LYS A 39 15.63 -1.42 10.58
N LYS A 40 16.65 -1.41 9.72
CA LYS A 40 16.61 -2.04 8.38
C LYS A 40 17.24 -3.44 8.47
N HIS A 41 16.46 -4.46 8.20
CA HIS A 41 16.94 -5.85 8.21
C HIS A 41 17.49 -6.31 6.84
N ALA A 42 17.34 -5.51 5.80
CA ALA A 42 17.82 -5.78 4.44
C ALA A 42 17.48 -7.21 3.93
N GLY A 43 16.26 -7.67 4.22
CA GLY A 43 15.76 -8.97 3.81
C GLY A 43 16.35 -10.16 4.58
N ARG A 44 17.01 -9.94 5.73
CA ARG A 44 17.55 -11.01 6.59
C ARG A 44 16.53 -11.44 7.63
N ASN A 45 16.56 -12.74 7.96
CA ASN A 45 15.81 -13.32 9.06
C ASN A 45 16.57 -13.18 10.40
N SER A 46 16.05 -13.78 11.49
CA SER A 46 16.65 -13.79 12.82
C SER A 46 18.06 -14.43 12.86
N TYR A 47 18.35 -15.36 11.96
CA TYR A 47 19.66 -16.00 11.82
C TYR A 47 20.63 -15.24 10.91
N GLY A 48 20.28 -14.03 10.44
CA GLY A 48 21.11 -13.22 9.55
C GLY A 48 21.13 -13.69 8.09
N ARG A 49 20.40 -14.75 7.72
CA ARG A 49 20.34 -15.27 6.35
C ARG A 49 19.37 -14.46 5.51
N ILE A 50 19.71 -14.22 4.24
CA ILE A 50 18.84 -13.52 3.30
C ILE A 50 17.69 -14.44 2.90
N THR A 51 16.47 -14.11 3.35
CA THR A 51 15.22 -14.80 2.98
C THR A 51 14.44 -14.05 1.93
N VAL A 52 14.61 -12.72 1.86
CA VAL A 52 14.02 -11.86 0.82
C VAL A 52 15.15 -11.15 0.10
N ARG A 53 15.37 -11.52 -1.17
CA ARG A 53 16.45 -10.95 -1.99
C ARG A 53 16.13 -9.53 -2.46
N HIS A 54 17.15 -8.82 -2.91
CA HIS A 54 17.09 -7.52 -3.55
C HIS A 54 16.56 -6.38 -2.64
N HIS A 55 16.67 -6.54 -1.33
CA HIS A 55 16.40 -5.49 -0.35
C HIS A 55 17.70 -5.03 0.33
N GLY A 56 17.75 -3.74 0.67
CA GLY A 56 18.84 -3.17 1.46
C GLY A 56 19.37 -1.84 0.94
N GLY A 57 20.14 -1.17 1.79
CA GLY A 57 20.55 0.21 1.55
C GLY A 57 19.38 1.19 1.61
N GLY A 58 19.43 2.20 0.73
CA GLY A 58 18.41 3.25 0.67
C GLY A 58 18.57 4.33 1.75
N ASN A 59 17.79 5.40 1.61
CA ASN A 59 17.83 6.53 2.53
C ASN A 59 17.37 6.12 3.94
N LYS A 60 17.96 6.77 4.97
CA LYS A 60 17.49 6.63 6.34
C LYS A 60 16.06 7.20 6.45
N GLN A 61 15.16 6.41 7.01
CA GLN A 61 13.74 6.77 7.16
C GLN A 61 13.32 6.55 8.60
N LYS A 62 12.45 7.42 9.08
CA LYS A 62 11.74 7.25 10.34
C LYS A 62 10.32 6.78 10.06
N TYR A 63 9.80 5.88 10.88
CA TYR A 63 8.44 5.37 10.77
C TYR A 63 7.48 6.36 11.43
N ARG A 64 6.35 6.65 10.79
CA ARG A 64 5.23 7.40 11.37
C ARG A 64 4.22 6.39 11.89
N ILE A 65 3.86 6.53 13.14
CA ILE A 65 2.81 5.72 13.77
C ILE A 65 1.48 6.19 13.21
N ILE A 66 0.81 5.31 12.46
CA ILE A 66 -0.49 5.61 11.86
C ILE A 66 -1.58 4.95 12.68
N ASP A 67 -2.63 5.69 12.96
CA ASP A 67 -3.84 5.17 13.58
C ASP A 67 -4.67 4.36 12.57
N PHE A 68 -4.40 3.05 12.54
CA PHE A 68 -5.17 2.10 11.75
C PHE A 68 -6.40 1.57 12.47
N LYS A 69 -6.48 1.75 13.79
CA LYS A 69 -7.61 1.25 14.59
C LYS A 69 -8.78 2.22 14.63
N ARG A 70 -8.48 3.51 14.65
CA ARG A 70 -9.50 4.56 14.77
C ARG A 70 -10.40 4.34 16.01
N ASP A 71 -9.79 3.94 17.12
CA ASP A 71 -10.43 3.52 18.36
C ASP A 71 -11.07 4.66 19.16
N LYS A 72 -10.71 5.93 18.90
CA LYS A 72 -11.39 7.09 19.47
C LYS A 72 -12.75 7.30 18.83
N MET A 73 -13.75 6.67 19.43
CA MET A 73 -15.13 6.73 18.94
C MET A 73 -15.82 8.02 19.44
N ASN A 74 -16.65 8.61 18.57
CA ASN A 74 -17.51 9.77 18.85
C ASN A 74 -16.76 11.07 19.21
N VAL A 75 -15.45 11.12 19.06
CA VAL A 75 -14.65 12.33 19.28
C VAL A 75 -14.26 12.92 17.93
N PRO A 76 -14.68 14.14 17.58
CA PRO A 76 -14.29 14.78 16.35
C PRO A 76 -12.80 15.16 16.38
N ALA A 77 -12.18 15.08 15.22
CA ALA A 77 -10.79 15.48 15.02
C ALA A 77 -10.69 16.46 13.85
N THR A 78 -9.86 17.48 13.99
CA THR A 78 -9.59 18.48 12.94
C THR A 78 -8.29 18.13 12.23
N VAL A 79 -8.29 18.17 10.91
CA VAL A 79 -7.11 17.96 10.08
C VAL A 79 -6.21 19.18 10.17
N LEU A 80 -5.02 19.06 10.75
CA LEU A 80 -4.07 20.17 10.87
C LEU A 80 -3.33 20.41 9.53
N ARG A 81 -2.83 19.34 8.91
CA ARG A 81 -2.07 19.40 7.64
C ARG A 81 -1.93 18.03 7.01
N LEU A 82 -1.58 18.03 5.73
CA LEU A 82 -1.20 16.83 4.98
C LEU A 82 0.33 16.74 4.89
N GLU A 83 0.88 15.53 5.10
CA GLU A 83 2.32 15.27 5.10
C GLU A 83 2.72 14.14 4.18
N TYR A 84 3.97 14.18 3.73
CA TYR A 84 4.61 13.08 3.01
C TYR A 84 5.16 12.05 3.99
N ASP A 85 4.88 10.76 3.74
CA ASP A 85 5.48 9.64 4.48
C ASP A 85 6.40 8.82 3.55
N PRO A 86 7.70 8.69 3.85
CA PRO A 86 8.62 7.90 3.02
C PRO A 86 8.40 6.38 3.11
N ASN A 87 7.59 5.90 4.06
CA ASN A 87 7.36 4.46 4.28
C ASN A 87 6.16 3.91 3.51
N ARG A 88 5.37 4.78 2.89
CA ARG A 88 4.17 4.39 2.14
C ARG A 88 3.97 5.24 0.90
N SER A 89 3.19 4.72 -0.04
CA SER A 89 2.82 5.45 -1.26
C SER A 89 1.76 6.52 -1.02
N ALA A 90 0.85 6.29 -0.07
CA ALA A 90 -0.20 7.24 0.32
C ALA A 90 0.38 8.41 1.13
N PHE A 91 -0.24 9.59 1.00
CA PHE A 91 0.00 10.71 1.91
C PHE A 91 -0.73 10.48 3.23
N ILE A 92 -0.26 11.14 4.27
CA ILE A 92 -0.83 11.07 5.62
C ILE A 92 -1.35 12.43 6.04
N ALA A 93 -2.34 12.43 6.91
CA ALA A 93 -2.86 13.64 7.54
C ALA A 93 -2.56 13.61 9.05
N LEU A 94 -2.03 14.70 9.57
CA LEU A 94 -1.95 14.93 11.00
C LEU A 94 -3.29 15.49 11.45
N VAL A 95 -3.95 14.79 12.36
CA VAL A 95 -5.23 15.18 12.92
C VAL A 95 -5.09 15.45 14.41
N GLN A 96 -5.84 16.39 14.93
CA GLN A 96 -5.93 16.73 16.35
C GLN A 96 -7.37 16.54 16.80
N TYR A 97 -7.54 15.71 17.81
CA TYR A 97 -8.81 15.52 18.49
C TYR A 97 -9.13 16.69 19.42
N GLU A 98 -10.39 16.85 19.80
CA GLU A 98 -10.83 17.93 20.70
C GLU A 98 -10.15 17.88 22.08
N ASP A 99 -9.71 16.70 22.53
CA ASP A 99 -8.94 16.50 23.76
C ASP A 99 -7.45 16.86 23.62
N GLY A 100 -7.01 17.38 22.46
CA GLY A 100 -5.65 17.77 22.17
C GLY A 100 -4.73 16.65 21.71
N GLU A 101 -5.15 15.38 21.75
CA GLU A 101 -4.34 14.27 21.22
C GLU A 101 -4.17 14.38 19.72
N LYS A 102 -2.94 14.15 19.24
CA LYS A 102 -2.63 14.13 17.81
C LYS A 102 -2.42 12.70 17.34
N ARG A 103 -2.91 12.38 16.13
CA ARG A 103 -2.65 11.11 15.46
C ARG A 103 -2.41 11.31 13.97
N TYR A 104 -1.69 10.38 13.34
CA TYR A 104 -1.61 10.30 11.90
C TYR A 104 -2.66 9.33 11.35
N ILE A 105 -3.29 9.71 10.25
CA ILE A 105 -4.19 8.85 9.47
C ILE A 105 -3.74 8.83 8.01
N ILE A 106 -4.20 7.84 7.23
CA ILE A 106 -4.07 7.88 5.78
C ILE A 106 -5.00 8.95 5.23
N ALA A 107 -4.47 9.83 4.39
CA ALA A 107 -5.24 10.90 3.79
C ALA A 107 -6.09 10.39 2.61
N PRO A 108 -7.43 10.48 2.65
CA PRO A 108 -8.28 10.23 1.49
C PRO A 108 -8.19 11.37 0.47
N VAL A 109 -8.69 11.09 -0.73
CA VAL A 109 -8.84 12.10 -1.77
C VAL A 109 -9.79 13.20 -1.31
N GLY A 110 -9.41 14.45 -1.58
CA GLY A 110 -10.22 15.61 -1.27
C GLY A 110 -10.09 16.17 0.14
N LEU A 111 -9.43 15.45 1.07
CA LEU A 111 -9.20 15.93 2.43
C LEU A 111 -8.26 17.14 2.43
N LYS A 112 -8.63 18.18 3.19
CA LYS A 112 -7.87 19.43 3.31
C LYS A 112 -7.59 19.77 4.79
N ALA A 113 -6.63 20.64 5.02
CA ALA A 113 -6.42 21.23 6.35
C ALA A 113 -7.67 22.03 6.77
N GLY A 114 -8.07 21.86 8.02
CA GLY A 114 -9.29 22.46 8.60
C GLY A 114 -10.53 21.55 8.52
N ASP A 115 -10.52 20.49 7.72
CA ASP A 115 -11.64 19.55 7.67
C ASP A 115 -11.82 18.82 9.00
N LYS A 116 -13.06 18.56 9.37
CA LYS A 116 -13.41 17.75 10.55
C LYS A 116 -13.73 16.32 10.12
N ILE A 117 -13.19 15.35 10.85
CA ILE A 117 -13.44 13.93 10.67
C ILE A 117 -13.82 13.28 11.99
N ILE A 118 -14.59 12.23 11.93
CA ILE A 118 -15.05 11.50 13.12
C ILE A 118 -15.03 9.98 12.86
N SER A 119 -14.83 9.22 13.92
CA SER A 119 -15.05 7.78 13.96
C SER A 119 -16.28 7.51 14.80
N SER A 120 -17.38 7.10 14.19
CA SER A 120 -18.65 6.85 14.90
C SER A 120 -19.53 5.91 14.10
N ALA A 121 -20.40 5.19 14.78
CA ALA A 121 -21.44 4.38 14.13
C ALA A 121 -22.49 5.24 13.40
N SER A 122 -22.70 6.48 13.83
CA SER A 122 -23.68 7.44 13.26
C SER A 122 -23.03 8.57 12.46
N ALA A 123 -21.74 8.43 12.09
CA ALA A 123 -21.05 9.48 11.33
C ALA A 123 -21.63 9.65 9.91
N ASP A 124 -21.59 10.87 9.40
CA ASP A 124 -21.95 11.17 8.00
C ASP A 124 -21.05 10.40 7.01
N ILE A 125 -21.60 10.09 5.84
CA ILE A 125 -20.87 9.43 4.74
C ILE A 125 -20.00 10.47 4.03
N LYS A 126 -18.99 10.99 4.72
CA LYS A 126 -18.00 11.95 4.21
C LYS A 126 -16.62 11.33 4.12
N PRO A 127 -15.77 11.68 3.12
CA PRO A 127 -14.41 11.18 3.01
C PRO A 127 -13.59 11.42 4.29
N GLY A 128 -12.96 10.37 4.82
CA GLY A 128 -12.16 10.42 6.04
C GLY A 128 -12.89 9.98 7.31
N ASN A 129 -14.21 9.95 7.33
CA ASN A 129 -14.98 9.38 8.43
C ASN A 129 -14.84 7.87 8.47
N CYS A 130 -14.81 7.31 9.67
CA CYS A 130 -14.65 5.88 9.93
C CYS A 130 -15.92 5.33 10.58
N LEU A 131 -16.49 4.29 9.98
CA LEU A 131 -17.73 3.66 10.44
C LEU A 131 -17.60 2.14 10.43
N PRO A 132 -18.41 1.43 11.24
CA PRO A 132 -18.68 0.01 11.03
C PRO A 132 -19.30 -0.22 9.64
N ILE A 133 -18.89 -1.27 8.94
CA ILE A 133 -19.40 -1.58 7.59
C ILE A 133 -20.92 -1.76 7.59
N ALA A 134 -21.49 -2.22 8.71
CA ALA A 134 -22.94 -2.33 8.89
C ALA A 134 -23.68 -1.03 8.56
N ASN A 135 -23.10 0.12 8.92
CA ASN A 135 -23.73 1.44 8.83
C ASN A 135 -23.36 2.19 7.53
N ILE A 136 -22.51 1.62 6.69
CA ILE A 136 -22.13 2.21 5.40
C ILE A 136 -23.12 1.77 4.32
N PRO A 137 -23.73 2.66 3.53
CA PRO A 137 -24.61 2.29 2.43
C PRO A 137 -23.93 1.41 1.38
N VAL A 138 -24.68 0.48 0.79
CA VAL A 138 -24.23 -0.33 -0.35
C VAL A 138 -23.90 0.59 -1.53
N GLY A 139 -22.87 0.24 -2.31
CA GLY A 139 -22.36 1.06 -3.42
C GLY A 139 -21.29 2.07 -3.02
N THR A 140 -21.14 2.37 -1.72
CA THR A 140 -20.16 3.34 -1.22
C THR A 140 -18.72 2.88 -1.48
N VAL A 141 -17.87 3.84 -1.85
CA VAL A 141 -16.43 3.66 -1.98
C VAL A 141 -15.77 3.78 -0.63
N ILE A 142 -14.97 2.79 -0.26
CA ILE A 142 -14.32 2.68 1.05
C ILE A 142 -12.83 2.31 0.91
N HIS A 143 -12.06 2.64 1.95
CA HIS A 143 -10.66 2.26 2.09
C HIS A 143 -10.31 1.96 3.55
N ASN A 144 -9.07 1.60 3.86
CA ASN A 144 -8.64 1.29 5.22
C ASN A 144 -9.60 0.30 5.92
N ILE A 145 -9.81 -0.86 5.31
CA ILE A 145 -10.79 -1.84 5.76
C ILE A 145 -10.13 -2.82 6.73
N GLU A 146 -10.79 -3.07 7.84
CA GLU A 146 -10.42 -4.14 8.77
C GLU A 146 -10.78 -5.52 8.20
N MET A 147 -9.99 -6.53 8.55
CA MET A 147 -10.30 -7.95 8.28
C MET A 147 -10.92 -8.65 9.50
N HIS A 148 -10.58 -8.16 10.68
CA HIS A 148 -11.08 -8.66 11.96
C HIS A 148 -11.41 -7.45 12.83
N PRO A 149 -12.55 -7.42 13.52
CA PRO A 149 -12.95 -6.30 14.36
C PRO A 149 -11.88 -5.94 15.40
N GLY A 150 -11.57 -4.65 15.53
CA GLY A 150 -10.62 -4.11 16.50
C GLY A 150 -9.13 -4.36 16.20
N LYS A 151 -8.81 -5.08 15.13
CA LYS A 151 -7.41 -5.34 14.73
C LYS A 151 -6.76 -4.15 14.02
N GLY A 152 -7.56 -3.25 13.51
CA GLY A 152 -7.15 -2.12 12.69
C GLY A 152 -7.13 -2.44 11.20
N ALA A 153 -7.10 -1.40 10.39
CA ALA A 153 -7.18 -1.48 8.94
C ALA A 153 -6.01 -2.29 8.34
N GLN A 154 -6.31 -3.23 7.45
CA GLN A 154 -5.34 -4.09 6.78
C GLN A 154 -5.45 -4.06 5.26
N LEU A 155 -6.64 -3.80 4.71
CA LEU A 155 -6.91 -3.80 3.27
C LEU A 155 -7.04 -2.36 2.74
N VAL A 156 -6.74 -2.17 1.45
CA VAL A 156 -6.95 -0.91 0.71
C VAL A 156 -6.30 0.30 1.38
N ARG A 157 -4.96 0.26 1.49
CA ARG A 157 -4.17 1.31 2.16
C ARG A 157 -3.17 2.03 1.25
N SER A 158 -2.95 1.50 0.05
CA SER A 158 -1.99 2.07 -0.90
C SER A 158 -2.56 3.28 -1.62
N ALA A 159 -1.70 4.16 -2.12
CA ALA A 159 -2.08 5.34 -2.89
C ALA A 159 -3.05 5.00 -4.02
N GLY A 160 -4.08 5.82 -4.20
CA GLY A 160 -5.07 5.69 -5.27
C GLY A 160 -5.98 4.46 -5.17
N THR A 161 -5.84 3.59 -4.17
CA THR A 161 -6.69 2.41 -4.06
C THR A 161 -8.05 2.74 -3.44
N ALA A 162 -9.07 2.03 -3.89
CA ALA A 162 -10.43 2.07 -3.38
C ALA A 162 -11.06 0.68 -3.49
N ALA A 163 -11.97 0.36 -2.58
CA ALA A 163 -12.84 -0.79 -2.66
C ALA A 163 -14.29 -0.33 -2.66
N GLN A 164 -15.19 -1.16 -3.14
CA GLN A 164 -16.62 -0.86 -3.18
C GLN A 164 -17.39 -1.88 -2.35
N LEU A 165 -18.29 -1.40 -1.50
CA LEU A 165 -19.22 -2.24 -0.76
C LEU A 165 -20.34 -2.68 -1.70
N MET A 166 -20.45 -3.99 -1.96
CA MET A 166 -21.37 -4.55 -2.94
C MET A 166 -22.70 -5.00 -2.33
N ALA A 167 -22.63 -5.68 -1.20
CA ALA A 167 -23.81 -6.20 -0.50
C ALA A 167 -23.52 -6.39 0.98
N LYS A 168 -24.57 -6.49 1.79
CA LYS A 168 -24.54 -6.83 3.22
C LYS A 168 -25.65 -7.82 3.51
N GLU A 169 -25.30 -8.99 4.02
CA GLU A 169 -26.22 -10.07 4.32
C GLU A 169 -25.73 -10.87 5.54
N ASN A 170 -26.64 -11.26 6.43
CA ASN A 170 -26.36 -12.19 7.54
C ASN A 170 -25.14 -11.84 8.41
N GLY A 171 -24.87 -10.54 8.63
CA GLY A 171 -23.72 -10.10 9.42
C GLY A 171 -22.38 -10.06 8.65
N ASP A 172 -22.39 -10.41 7.37
CA ASP A 172 -21.26 -10.35 6.46
C ASP A 172 -21.45 -9.27 5.38
N ALA A 173 -20.36 -8.73 4.89
CA ALA A 173 -20.34 -7.74 3.82
C ALA A 173 -19.48 -8.25 2.65
N GLN A 174 -19.97 -8.11 1.44
CA GLN A 174 -19.25 -8.40 0.20
C GLN A 174 -18.57 -7.13 -0.31
N ILE A 175 -17.26 -7.18 -0.43
CA ILE A 175 -16.44 -6.04 -0.82
C ILE A 175 -15.67 -6.37 -2.09
N ARG A 176 -15.83 -5.54 -3.13
CA ARG A 176 -15.03 -5.60 -4.34
C ARG A 176 -13.71 -4.87 -4.13
N MET A 177 -12.63 -5.64 -4.14
CA MET A 177 -11.26 -5.15 -3.93
C MET A 177 -10.70 -4.46 -5.19
N PRO A 178 -9.64 -3.64 -5.09
CA PRO A 178 -8.99 -3.02 -6.25
C PRO A 178 -8.50 -4.03 -7.30
N SER A 179 -8.19 -5.27 -6.89
CA SER A 179 -7.79 -6.36 -7.80
C SER A 179 -8.94 -6.95 -8.61
N GLY A 180 -10.21 -6.58 -8.32
CA GLY A 180 -11.41 -7.20 -8.87
C GLY A 180 -11.92 -8.41 -8.07
N GLU A 181 -11.16 -8.89 -7.07
CA GLU A 181 -11.60 -9.96 -6.16
C GLU A 181 -12.78 -9.47 -5.32
N VAL A 182 -13.84 -10.27 -5.21
CA VAL A 182 -14.94 -10.04 -4.26
C VAL A 182 -14.69 -10.88 -3.02
N ARG A 183 -14.62 -10.21 -1.87
CA ARG A 183 -14.26 -10.81 -0.60
C ARG A 183 -15.32 -10.52 0.47
N ILE A 184 -15.53 -11.51 1.34
CA ILE A 184 -16.40 -11.41 2.52
C ILE A 184 -15.58 -10.83 3.68
N VAL A 185 -16.17 -9.86 4.37
CA VAL A 185 -15.68 -9.27 5.62
C VAL A 185 -16.86 -9.10 6.55
N ARG A 186 -16.68 -9.31 7.86
CA ARG A 186 -17.75 -9.12 8.84
C ARG A 186 -18.21 -7.65 8.89
N THR A 187 -19.51 -7.44 9.04
CA THR A 187 -20.12 -6.09 9.09
C THR A 187 -19.66 -5.25 10.29
N ASN A 188 -19.20 -5.91 11.38
CA ASN A 188 -18.66 -5.22 12.56
C ASN A 188 -17.25 -4.68 12.34
N CYS A 189 -16.59 -4.99 11.23
CA CYS A 189 -15.29 -4.40 10.88
C CYS A 189 -15.44 -2.93 10.52
N MET A 190 -14.43 -2.14 10.88
CA MET A 190 -14.38 -0.72 10.56
C MET A 190 -13.85 -0.49 9.14
N ALA A 191 -14.36 0.54 8.48
CA ALA A 191 -13.85 1.02 7.21
C ALA A 191 -13.93 2.55 7.15
N VAL A 192 -13.05 3.16 6.35
CA VAL A 192 -13.02 4.61 6.14
C VAL A 192 -13.66 4.93 4.78
N ILE A 193 -14.50 5.95 4.76
CA ILE A 193 -15.20 6.41 3.56
C ILE A 193 -14.23 7.10 2.59
N GLY A 194 -14.38 6.82 1.30
CA GLY A 194 -13.65 7.45 0.22
C GLY A 194 -12.51 6.61 -0.34
N GLN A 195 -11.71 7.20 -1.22
CA GLN A 195 -10.54 6.63 -1.90
C GLN A 195 -9.26 7.16 -1.25
N VAL A 196 -8.21 6.36 -1.20
CA VAL A 196 -6.88 6.80 -0.73
C VAL A 196 -6.30 7.86 -1.65
N GLY A 197 -5.74 8.91 -1.09
CA GLY A 197 -5.11 10.01 -1.82
C GLY A 197 -3.88 9.60 -2.64
N ASN A 198 -3.25 10.59 -3.32
CA ASN A 198 -2.08 10.39 -4.18
C ASN A 198 -2.34 9.46 -5.38
N ILE A 199 -3.46 9.67 -6.08
CA ILE A 199 -3.92 8.84 -7.21
C ILE A 199 -2.82 8.69 -8.29
N ASP A 200 -2.09 9.76 -8.61
CA ASP A 200 -1.07 9.76 -9.66
C ASP A 200 0.24 9.06 -9.27
N HIS A 201 0.29 8.39 -8.11
CA HIS A 201 1.51 7.70 -7.67
C HIS A 201 1.99 6.63 -8.66
N GLU A 202 1.09 5.90 -9.28
CA GLU A 202 1.41 4.86 -10.26
C GLU A 202 1.98 5.41 -11.57
N ASN A 203 1.63 6.66 -11.91
CA ASN A 203 2.09 7.34 -13.12
C ASN A 203 3.50 7.95 -12.97
N VAL A 204 4.14 7.82 -11.80
CA VAL A 204 5.48 8.36 -11.54
C VAL A 204 6.55 7.44 -12.11
N HIS A 205 7.31 7.93 -13.09
CA HIS A 205 8.46 7.25 -13.67
C HIS A 205 9.75 7.57 -12.90
N ILE A 206 10.39 6.53 -12.37
CA ILE A 206 11.61 6.67 -11.54
C ILE A 206 12.80 7.20 -12.37
N GLY A 207 12.92 6.77 -13.63
CA GLY A 207 13.85 7.25 -14.64
C GLY A 207 15.30 6.76 -14.51
N LYS A 208 15.81 6.43 -13.31
CA LYS A 208 17.19 5.94 -13.13
C LYS A 208 17.36 4.92 -12.01
N ALA A 209 18.33 4.03 -12.18
CA ALA A 209 18.66 2.96 -11.24
C ALA A 209 19.06 3.49 -9.84
N GLY A 210 19.81 4.61 -9.78
CA GLY A 210 20.22 5.23 -8.52
C GLY A 210 19.03 5.66 -7.65
N ARG A 211 17.91 6.11 -8.25
CA ARG A 211 16.70 6.45 -7.49
C ARG A 211 16.06 5.20 -6.88
N LYS A 212 16.02 4.06 -7.59
CA LYS A 212 15.62 2.76 -7.03
C LYS A 212 16.53 2.33 -5.88
N ARG A 213 17.84 2.54 -6.01
CA ARG A 213 18.80 2.25 -4.94
C ARG A 213 18.53 3.07 -3.68
N HIS A 214 18.21 4.36 -3.81
CA HIS A 214 17.82 5.21 -2.68
C HIS A 214 16.51 4.77 -2.01
N MET A 215 15.62 4.09 -2.74
CA MET A 215 14.40 3.47 -2.20
C MET A 215 14.65 2.15 -1.46
N GLY A 216 15.89 1.64 -1.47
CA GLY A 216 16.26 0.38 -0.80
C GLY A 216 16.15 -0.85 -1.69
N VAL A 217 15.92 -0.69 -2.98
CA VAL A 217 15.89 -1.79 -3.94
C VAL A 217 17.30 -2.04 -4.48
N ARG A 218 17.83 -3.24 -4.27
CA ARG A 218 19.12 -3.68 -4.82
C ARG A 218 18.94 -4.19 -6.26
N THR A 219 20.02 -4.15 -7.02
CA THR A 219 20.05 -4.67 -8.40
C THR A 219 19.78 -6.16 -8.43
N THR A 220 19.09 -6.60 -9.49
CA THR A 220 18.77 -8.01 -9.74
C THR A 220 19.60 -8.50 -10.93
N VAL A 221 20.25 -9.64 -10.77
CA VAL A 221 20.93 -10.35 -11.85
C VAL A 221 19.96 -11.36 -12.43
N ARG A 222 19.84 -11.42 -13.75
CA ARG A 222 18.98 -12.41 -14.44
C ARG A 222 19.63 -13.80 -14.39
N GLY A 223 18.83 -14.85 -14.33
CA GLY A 223 19.31 -16.24 -14.20
C GLY A 223 20.21 -16.71 -15.34
N SER A 224 19.98 -16.22 -16.59
CA SER A 224 20.76 -16.60 -17.78
C SER A 224 22.23 -16.13 -17.78
N VAL A 225 22.64 -15.27 -16.83
CA VAL A 225 24.04 -14.85 -16.67
C VAL A 225 24.68 -15.42 -15.39
N MET A 226 24.04 -16.39 -14.79
CA MET A 226 24.54 -17.15 -13.65
C MET A 226 25.11 -18.48 -14.10
N ASN A 227 25.80 -19.18 -13.18
CA ASN A 227 26.27 -20.53 -13.42
C ASN A 227 25.13 -21.57 -13.36
N PRO A 228 25.28 -22.76 -13.93
CA PRO A 228 24.25 -23.80 -13.92
C PRO A 228 23.81 -24.23 -12.51
N ASN A 229 24.72 -24.19 -11.53
CA ASN A 229 24.43 -24.50 -10.13
C ASN A 229 23.63 -23.41 -9.41
N ASP A 230 23.63 -22.16 -9.91
CA ASP A 230 22.97 -21.02 -9.26
C ASP A 230 21.54 -20.80 -9.76
N HIS A 231 21.29 -21.19 -11.01
CA HIS A 231 19.98 -20.97 -11.65
C HIS A 231 19.72 -21.99 -12.77
N PRO A 232 18.49 -22.49 -12.93
CA PRO A 232 18.12 -23.38 -14.04
C PRO A 232 18.40 -22.81 -15.45
N HIS A 233 18.44 -21.48 -15.60
CA HIS A 233 18.78 -20.82 -16.86
C HIS A 233 20.27 -20.52 -17.02
N GLY A 234 21.11 -20.95 -16.08
CA GLY A 234 22.54 -20.66 -16.07
C GLY A 234 23.32 -21.54 -17.04
N GLY A 235 24.54 -21.08 -17.37
CA GLY A 235 25.46 -21.78 -18.24
C GLY A 235 25.36 -21.40 -19.72
N GLY A 236 26.22 -22.02 -20.55
CA GLY A 236 26.31 -21.78 -21.98
C GLY A 236 27.26 -20.64 -22.36
N GLU A 237 27.52 -20.51 -23.66
CA GLU A 237 28.38 -19.50 -24.28
C GLU A 237 27.59 -18.28 -24.74
N GLY A 238 28.13 -17.09 -24.55
CA GLY A 238 27.58 -15.81 -25.02
C GLY A 238 26.18 -15.49 -24.48
N LYS A 239 25.24 -15.20 -25.37
CA LYS A 239 23.84 -14.90 -25.03
C LYS A 239 22.97 -16.18 -25.10
N SER A 240 23.15 -17.06 -24.14
CA SER A 240 22.40 -18.31 -24.06
C SER A 240 20.89 -18.08 -23.91
N PRO A 241 20.03 -18.87 -24.55
CA PRO A 241 18.59 -18.85 -24.35
C PRO A 241 18.19 -19.41 -22.99
N VAL A 242 16.91 -19.35 -22.67
CA VAL A 242 16.38 -19.88 -21.40
C VAL A 242 16.56 -21.40 -21.27
N GLY A 243 16.59 -22.14 -22.40
CA GLY A 243 16.83 -23.59 -22.46
C GLY A 243 15.71 -24.47 -21.89
N HIS A 244 14.56 -23.89 -21.55
CA HIS A 244 13.39 -24.58 -21.02
C HIS A 244 12.12 -24.16 -21.77
N PRO A 245 11.03 -24.95 -21.73
CA PRO A 245 9.76 -24.60 -22.35
C PRO A 245 9.16 -23.26 -21.86
N GLY A 246 9.58 -22.80 -20.69
CA GLY A 246 9.18 -21.51 -20.10
C GLY A 246 10.15 -21.02 -19.04
N PRO A 247 10.07 -19.73 -18.64
CA PRO A 247 10.93 -19.17 -17.61
C PRO A 247 10.71 -19.87 -16.26
N MET A 248 11.82 -20.15 -15.55
CA MET A 248 11.82 -20.78 -14.24
C MET A 248 12.33 -19.85 -13.16
N THR A 249 11.90 -20.12 -11.93
CA THR A 249 12.47 -19.52 -10.72
C THR A 249 13.81 -20.19 -10.38
N PRO A 250 14.66 -19.60 -9.49
CA PRO A 250 15.90 -20.26 -9.05
C PRO A 250 15.69 -21.64 -8.41
N TRP A 251 14.49 -21.96 -7.99
CA TRP A 251 14.11 -23.25 -7.41
C TRP A 251 13.43 -24.21 -8.40
N GLY A 252 13.53 -23.96 -9.69
CA GLY A 252 13.01 -24.84 -10.75
C GLY A 252 11.50 -24.82 -10.94
N LYS A 253 10.77 -23.91 -10.30
CA LYS A 253 9.32 -23.76 -10.51
C LYS A 253 9.04 -22.81 -11.68
N PRO A 254 7.95 -23.02 -12.47
CA PRO A 254 7.54 -22.06 -13.48
C PRO A 254 7.38 -20.65 -12.89
N ALA A 255 7.99 -19.64 -13.53
CA ALA A 255 7.96 -18.26 -13.07
C ALA A 255 6.68 -17.53 -13.48
N MET A 256 6.02 -17.95 -14.56
CA MET A 256 4.82 -17.32 -15.10
C MET A 256 3.63 -18.28 -15.08
N GLY A 257 2.43 -17.76 -14.78
CA GLY A 257 1.19 -18.50 -14.85
C GLY A 257 0.95 -19.55 -13.76
N TYR A 258 1.94 -19.84 -12.92
CA TYR A 258 1.81 -20.86 -11.87
C TYR A 258 0.97 -20.37 -10.71
N LYS A 259 -0.11 -21.11 -10.38
CA LYS A 259 -1.00 -20.80 -9.25
C LYS A 259 -0.34 -21.24 -7.95
N THR A 260 0.24 -20.29 -7.19
CA THR A 260 0.97 -20.58 -5.94
C THR A 260 0.08 -20.69 -4.71
N ARG A 261 -1.16 -20.14 -4.74
CA ARG A 261 -2.09 -20.24 -3.63
C ARG A 261 -2.55 -21.69 -3.44
N SER A 262 -2.39 -22.22 -2.23
CA SER A 262 -2.86 -23.57 -1.88
C SER A 262 -4.39 -23.67 -2.03
N LYS A 263 -4.86 -24.77 -2.64
CA LYS A 263 -6.29 -25.10 -2.74
C LYS A 263 -6.93 -25.29 -1.35
N LYS A 264 -6.16 -25.81 -0.37
CA LYS A 264 -6.59 -26.07 1.01
C LYS A 264 -6.47 -24.84 1.93
N ASN A 265 -6.17 -23.65 1.40
CA ASN A 265 -6.03 -22.45 2.24
C ASN A 265 -7.37 -22.12 2.93
N PRO A 266 -7.43 -22.08 4.28
CA PRO A 266 -8.67 -21.88 5.03
C PRO A 266 -9.36 -20.54 4.72
N THR A 267 -8.61 -19.54 4.24
CA THR A 267 -9.18 -18.25 3.85
C THR A 267 -9.89 -18.26 2.50
N ASN A 268 -9.92 -19.40 1.78
CA ASN A 268 -10.67 -19.51 0.52
C ASN A 268 -12.17 -19.30 0.72
N LYS A 269 -12.71 -19.66 1.91
CA LYS A 269 -14.13 -19.46 2.26
C LYS A 269 -14.58 -17.99 2.27
N PHE A 270 -13.63 -17.05 2.39
CA PHE A 270 -13.93 -15.62 2.36
C PHE A 270 -13.84 -15.00 0.96
N ILE A 271 -13.54 -15.77 -0.08
CA ILE A 271 -13.44 -15.29 -1.46
C ILE A 271 -14.67 -15.77 -2.22
N VAL A 272 -15.54 -14.84 -2.59
CA VAL A 272 -16.75 -15.09 -3.39
C VAL A 272 -16.38 -15.23 -4.86
N LYS A 273 -15.63 -14.25 -5.38
CA LYS A 273 -15.18 -14.22 -6.79
C LYS A 273 -13.71 -13.87 -6.83
N ARG A 274 -12.90 -14.64 -7.56
CA ARG A 274 -11.48 -14.32 -7.78
C ARG A 274 -11.33 -13.31 -8.91
N ARG A 275 -10.19 -12.61 -8.94
CA ARG A 275 -9.91 -11.59 -9.97
C ARG A 275 -9.97 -12.09 -11.41
N ASN A 276 -9.71 -13.39 -11.63
CA ASN A 276 -9.67 -14.02 -12.96
C ASN A 276 -10.90 -14.90 -13.27
N ASP A 277 -11.87 -14.96 -12.35
CA ASP A 277 -13.11 -15.66 -12.61
C ASP A 277 -13.98 -14.81 -13.55
N LYS A 278 -14.42 -15.43 -14.66
CA LYS A 278 -15.30 -14.81 -15.66
C LYS A 278 -16.74 -14.73 -15.14
#